data_127cee846094e3b4384925a5254c1e73
#
_entry.id   127cee846094e3b4384925a5254c1e73
#
_cell.length_a   1.000
_cell.length_b   1.000
_cell.length_c   1.000
_cell.angle_alpha   90.00
_cell.angle_beta   90.00
_cell.angle_gamma   90.00
#
_symmetry.space_group_name_H-M   'P 1'
#
loop_
_entity.id
_entity.type
_entity.pdbx_description
1 polymer ?
#
loop_
_entity_poly.entity_id
_entity_poly.type
_entity_poly.pdbx_seq_one_letter_code
_entity_poly.pdbx_strand_id
1 'polypeptide(L)'
;VPLLRPEAPLVGTGMEWVAGQDSGVCVLAKRSGVVTSVNGKQIIVRADNGEYDTYDLIKFLRSNQSTCINQHPIVYKGDKVEAGQTLADGMSTDGGELALGHNVLVAFVSWEGYNHEDAVLISERLCKDDLYTSIHIEEYECDARDTKLGEEEITRELASVSDDALKNLDENGIIRIGADV
;
A
#
# COMPACT_ATOMS: atom_id res chain seq x y z
N VAL A 1 8.87 -6.15 -0.77
CA VAL A 1 8.15 -4.91 -0.39
C VAL A 1 6.92 -4.76 -1.28
N PRO A 2 5.73 -4.52 -0.73
CA PRO A 2 4.54 -4.21 -1.51
C PRO A 2 4.72 -2.91 -2.31
N LEU A 3 4.40 -2.95 -3.60
CA LEU A 3 4.57 -1.83 -4.53
C LEU A 3 3.25 -1.15 -4.85
N LEU A 4 3.31 0.12 -5.28
CA LEU A 4 2.13 0.84 -5.77
C LEU A 4 1.55 0.19 -7.03
N ARG A 5 2.41 -0.32 -7.91
CA ARG A 5 2.06 -0.93 -9.19
C ARG A 5 2.76 -2.27 -9.33
N PRO A 6 2.29 -3.31 -8.63
CA PRO A 6 2.84 -4.65 -8.82
C PRO A 6 2.45 -5.18 -10.20
N GLU A 7 3.28 -6.06 -10.75
CA GLU A 7 3.05 -6.72 -12.03
C GLU A 7 3.18 -8.23 -11.85
N ALA A 8 2.23 -8.99 -12.39
CA ALA A 8 2.28 -10.45 -12.35
C ALA A 8 3.55 -10.97 -13.04
N PRO A 9 4.23 -11.99 -12.48
CA PRO A 9 5.46 -12.51 -13.04
C PRO A 9 5.20 -13.20 -14.38
N LEU A 10 6.08 -12.97 -15.36
CA LEU A 10 6.03 -13.66 -16.65
C LEU A 10 6.37 -15.15 -16.55
N VAL A 11 7.16 -15.51 -15.54
CA VAL A 11 7.55 -16.90 -15.25
C VAL A 11 7.18 -17.20 -13.82
N GLY A 12 6.36 -18.22 -13.62
CA GLY A 12 5.85 -18.62 -12.32
C GLY A 12 5.73 -20.14 -12.19
N THR A 13 5.24 -20.59 -11.06
CA THR A 13 5.09 -22.01 -10.69
C THR A 13 3.63 -22.46 -10.66
N GLY A 14 2.68 -21.51 -10.73
CA GLY A 14 1.25 -21.73 -10.53
C GLY A 14 0.81 -21.57 -9.06
N MET A 15 1.74 -21.52 -8.11
CA MET A 15 1.43 -21.23 -6.70
C MET A 15 1.04 -19.78 -6.46
N GLU A 16 1.37 -18.89 -7.37
CA GLU A 16 1.10 -17.44 -7.28
C GLU A 16 -0.40 -17.16 -7.15
N TRP A 17 -1.23 -17.90 -7.87
CA TRP A 17 -2.69 -17.78 -7.79
C TRP A 17 -3.23 -18.23 -6.43
N VAL A 18 -2.77 -19.37 -5.96
CA VAL A 18 -3.17 -19.92 -4.66
C VAL A 18 -2.72 -18.98 -3.53
N ALA A 19 -1.46 -18.56 -3.56
CA ALA A 19 -0.91 -17.66 -2.55
C ALA A 19 -1.61 -16.29 -2.57
N GLY A 20 -1.91 -15.72 -3.74
CA GLY A 20 -2.59 -14.45 -3.88
C GLY A 20 -4.01 -14.47 -3.31
N GLN A 21 -4.77 -15.51 -3.63
CA GLN A 21 -6.16 -15.65 -3.20
C GLN A 21 -6.29 -16.09 -1.74
N ASP A 22 -5.53 -17.08 -1.31
CA ASP A 22 -5.64 -17.65 0.04
C ASP A 22 -5.02 -16.76 1.14
N SER A 23 -4.12 -15.84 0.76
CA SER A 23 -3.51 -14.89 1.72
C SER A 23 -4.50 -13.87 2.30
N GLY A 24 -5.67 -13.69 1.68
CA GLY A 24 -6.64 -12.67 2.08
C GLY A 24 -6.26 -11.24 1.67
N VAL A 25 -5.21 -11.05 0.87
CA VAL A 25 -4.81 -9.75 0.32
C VAL A 25 -5.82 -9.25 -0.70
N CYS A 26 -6.39 -10.17 -1.50
CA CYS A 26 -7.42 -9.90 -2.49
C CYS A 26 -8.83 -9.99 -1.89
N VAL A 27 -9.76 -9.25 -2.47
CA VAL A 27 -11.19 -9.40 -2.20
C VAL A 27 -11.80 -10.28 -3.29
N LEU A 28 -12.37 -11.40 -2.87
CA LEU A 28 -12.99 -12.37 -3.77
C LEU A 28 -14.52 -12.28 -3.71
N ALA A 29 -15.18 -12.47 -4.84
CA ALA A 29 -16.63 -12.54 -4.92
C ALA A 29 -17.17 -13.78 -4.19
N LYS A 30 -18.08 -13.58 -3.25
CA LYS A 30 -18.75 -14.68 -2.52
C LYS A 30 -19.69 -15.46 -3.42
N ARG A 31 -20.36 -14.77 -4.33
CA ARG A 31 -21.39 -15.30 -5.23
C ARG A 31 -21.28 -14.66 -6.61
N SER A 32 -21.77 -15.36 -7.61
CA SER A 32 -21.92 -14.81 -8.96
C SER A 32 -23.00 -13.73 -8.99
N GLY A 33 -22.79 -12.71 -9.83
CA GLY A 33 -23.72 -11.59 -9.94
C GLY A 33 -23.22 -10.47 -10.84
N VAL A 34 -23.78 -9.28 -10.64
CA VAL A 34 -23.44 -8.07 -11.38
C VAL A 34 -23.01 -6.97 -10.42
N VAL A 35 -21.90 -6.32 -10.73
CA VAL A 35 -21.41 -5.18 -9.97
C VAL A 35 -22.32 -3.97 -10.16
N THR A 36 -22.96 -3.51 -9.09
CA THR A 36 -23.91 -2.38 -9.12
C THR A 36 -23.30 -1.05 -8.75
N SER A 37 -22.29 -1.08 -7.87
CA SER A 37 -21.58 0.13 -7.43
C SER A 37 -20.13 -0.20 -7.09
N VAL A 38 -19.23 0.70 -7.47
CA VAL A 38 -17.80 0.63 -7.14
C VAL A 38 -17.32 2.02 -6.76
N ASN A 39 -16.60 2.09 -5.66
CA ASN A 39 -15.84 3.26 -5.28
C ASN A 39 -14.54 2.83 -4.58
N GLY A 40 -13.68 3.78 -4.21
CA GLY A 40 -12.38 3.47 -3.61
C GLY A 40 -12.43 2.76 -2.24
N LYS A 41 -13.60 2.68 -1.60
CA LYS A 41 -13.78 2.08 -0.26
C LYS A 41 -14.67 0.84 -0.26
N GLN A 42 -15.51 0.66 -1.29
CA GLN A 42 -16.56 -0.34 -1.28
C GLN A 42 -16.94 -0.81 -2.68
N ILE A 43 -17.22 -2.10 -2.80
CA ILE A 43 -17.80 -2.73 -3.99
C ILE A 43 -19.13 -3.35 -3.58
N ILE A 44 -20.18 -3.14 -4.38
CA ILE A 44 -21.49 -3.75 -4.18
C ILE A 44 -21.85 -4.61 -5.39
N VAL A 45 -22.10 -5.88 -5.14
CA VAL A 45 -22.49 -6.87 -6.16
C VAL A 45 -23.93 -7.32 -5.88
N ARG A 46 -24.79 -7.24 -6.88
CA ARG A 46 -26.11 -7.87 -6.85
C ARG A 46 -25.95 -9.31 -7.33
N ALA A 47 -26.08 -10.25 -6.42
CA ALA A 47 -26.03 -11.67 -6.71
C ALA A 47 -27.21 -12.12 -7.60
N ASP A 48 -27.06 -13.22 -8.28
CA ASP A 48 -28.09 -13.78 -9.18
C ASP A 48 -29.41 -14.14 -8.47
N ASN A 49 -29.35 -14.38 -7.14
CA ASN A 49 -30.52 -14.59 -6.29
C ASN A 49 -31.25 -13.28 -5.90
N GLY A 50 -30.73 -12.12 -6.35
CA GLY A 50 -31.30 -10.80 -6.07
C GLY A 50 -30.81 -10.12 -4.80
N GLU A 51 -30.02 -10.79 -3.95
CA GLU A 51 -29.41 -10.20 -2.76
C GLU A 51 -28.21 -9.33 -3.12
N TYR A 52 -27.84 -8.43 -2.21
CA TYR A 52 -26.67 -7.56 -2.36
C TYR A 52 -25.55 -8.02 -1.43
N ASP A 53 -24.38 -8.25 -2.02
CA ASP A 53 -23.14 -8.47 -1.30
C ASP A 53 -22.32 -7.18 -1.29
N THR A 54 -21.93 -6.75 -0.11
CA THR A 54 -21.09 -5.55 0.10
C THR A 54 -19.70 -5.97 0.52
N TYR A 55 -18.70 -5.41 -0.13
CA TYR A 55 -17.28 -5.64 0.13
C TYR A 55 -16.61 -4.31 0.48
N ASP A 56 -16.23 -4.15 1.75
CA ASP A 56 -15.47 -3.00 2.22
C ASP A 56 -13.98 -3.24 1.95
N LEU A 57 -13.31 -2.24 1.41
CA LEU A 57 -11.90 -2.31 1.04
C LEU A 57 -11.02 -1.71 2.12
N ILE A 58 -9.93 -2.39 2.43
CA ILE A 58 -8.90 -1.89 3.36
C ILE A 58 -8.12 -0.78 2.65
N LYS A 59 -8.02 0.38 3.30
CA LYS A 59 -7.34 1.54 2.75
C LYS A 59 -6.19 1.99 3.66
N PHE A 60 -4.97 1.97 3.13
CA PHE A 60 -3.76 2.53 3.74
C PHE A 60 -3.55 2.14 5.21
N LEU A 61 -3.70 0.86 5.50
CA LEU A 61 -3.45 0.30 6.83
C LEU A 61 -1.96 -0.05 6.98
N ARG A 62 -1.39 0.25 8.14
CA ARG A 62 -0.03 -0.13 8.49
C ARG A 62 0.04 -1.64 8.78
N SER A 63 0.98 -2.34 8.12
CA SER A 63 1.32 -3.73 8.48
C SER A 63 2.30 -3.76 9.67
N ASN A 64 2.55 -4.96 10.22
CA ASN A 64 3.53 -5.15 11.29
C ASN A 64 4.97 -4.77 10.88
N GLN A 65 5.27 -4.78 9.58
CA GLN A 65 6.56 -4.40 9.01
C GLN A 65 6.58 -2.96 8.49
N SER A 66 5.63 -2.12 8.91
CA SER A 66 5.49 -0.73 8.46
C SER A 66 5.23 -0.58 6.95
N THR A 67 4.82 -1.65 6.28
CA THR A 67 4.40 -1.60 4.88
C THR A 67 2.93 -1.23 4.76
N CYS A 68 2.52 -0.76 3.58
CA CYS A 68 1.14 -0.35 3.32
C CYS A 68 0.28 -1.54 2.92
N ILE A 69 -0.87 -1.68 3.58
CA ILE A 69 -1.96 -2.56 3.16
C ILE A 69 -3.04 -1.69 2.56
N ASN A 70 -3.28 -1.83 1.26
CA ASN A 70 -4.27 -1.06 0.54
C ASN A 70 -4.91 -1.92 -0.54
N GLN A 71 -6.22 -1.93 -0.60
CA GLN A 71 -6.98 -2.66 -1.61
C GLN A 71 -7.61 -1.68 -2.60
N HIS A 72 -7.52 -2.00 -3.88
CA HIS A 72 -8.13 -1.21 -4.94
C HIS A 72 -8.99 -2.09 -5.85
N PRO A 73 -10.17 -1.62 -6.26
CA PRO A 73 -11.05 -2.39 -7.12
C PRO A 73 -10.46 -2.56 -8.50
N ILE A 74 -10.64 -3.75 -9.08
CA ILE A 74 -10.25 -4.08 -10.46
C ILE A 74 -11.47 -4.36 -11.36
N VAL A 75 -12.68 -4.20 -10.81
CA VAL A 75 -13.95 -4.37 -11.51
C VAL A 75 -14.66 -3.03 -11.67
N TYR A 76 -15.53 -2.94 -12.66
CA TYR A 76 -16.31 -1.74 -12.96
C TYR A 76 -17.80 -1.99 -12.76
N LYS A 77 -18.55 -0.92 -12.60
CA LYS A 77 -20.01 -0.99 -12.54
C LYS A 77 -20.58 -1.59 -13.82
N GLY A 78 -21.38 -2.63 -13.68
CA GLY A 78 -22.00 -3.36 -14.79
C GLY A 78 -21.29 -4.67 -15.14
N ASP A 79 -20.10 -4.92 -14.61
CA ASP A 79 -19.36 -6.15 -14.85
C ASP A 79 -20.11 -7.34 -14.24
N LYS A 80 -20.10 -8.45 -14.97
CA LYS A 80 -20.53 -9.74 -14.46
C LYS A 80 -19.35 -10.42 -13.78
N VAL A 81 -19.56 -10.92 -12.58
CA VAL A 81 -18.56 -11.59 -11.77
C VAL A 81 -19.03 -12.99 -11.38
N GLU A 82 -18.09 -13.90 -11.30
CA GLU A 82 -18.32 -15.28 -10.85
C GLU A 82 -17.89 -15.46 -9.39
N ALA A 83 -18.47 -16.45 -8.72
CA ALA A 83 -18.04 -16.80 -7.37
C ALA A 83 -16.54 -17.16 -7.35
N GLY A 84 -15.77 -16.59 -6.41
CA GLY A 84 -14.32 -16.76 -6.33
C GLY A 84 -13.51 -15.83 -7.22
N GLN A 85 -14.13 -15.05 -8.09
CA GLN A 85 -13.43 -14.06 -8.91
C GLN A 85 -12.87 -12.90 -8.06
N THR A 86 -11.68 -12.44 -8.37
CA THR A 86 -11.06 -11.29 -7.70
C THR A 86 -11.78 -10.00 -8.08
N LEU A 87 -12.23 -9.26 -7.06
CA LEU A 87 -12.91 -7.96 -7.18
C LEU A 87 -11.97 -6.79 -6.90
N ALA A 88 -11.01 -7.00 -6.01
CA ALA A 88 -10.02 -6.00 -5.66
C ALA A 88 -8.67 -6.64 -5.38
N ASP A 89 -7.61 -6.00 -5.84
CA ASP A 89 -6.23 -6.38 -5.58
C ASP A 89 -5.63 -5.62 -4.40
N GLY A 90 -4.65 -6.23 -3.75
CA GLY A 90 -3.77 -5.58 -2.80
C GLY A 90 -2.51 -5.00 -3.46
N MET A 91 -1.56 -4.58 -2.63
CA MET A 91 -0.27 -4.00 -3.06
C MET A 91 0.74 -5.05 -3.55
N SER A 92 0.45 -6.34 -3.40
CA SER A 92 1.32 -7.47 -3.79
C SER A 92 0.63 -8.45 -4.72
N THR A 93 -0.49 -8.05 -5.33
CA THR A 93 -1.25 -8.88 -6.25
C THR A 93 -1.63 -8.11 -7.50
N ASP A 94 -1.76 -8.83 -8.61
CA ASP A 94 -2.18 -8.33 -9.91
C ASP A 94 -3.20 -9.31 -10.49
N GLY A 95 -4.46 -8.88 -10.58
CA GLY A 95 -5.58 -9.73 -11.02
C GLY A 95 -5.87 -10.93 -10.10
N GLY A 96 -5.44 -10.90 -8.84
CA GLY A 96 -5.53 -12.01 -7.89
C GLY A 96 -4.31 -12.92 -7.86
N GLU A 97 -3.36 -12.74 -8.76
CA GLU A 97 -2.08 -13.44 -8.78
C GLU A 97 -1.06 -12.73 -7.91
N LEU A 98 -0.26 -13.47 -7.15
CA LEU A 98 0.83 -12.91 -6.34
C LEU A 98 1.86 -12.22 -7.25
N ALA A 99 2.07 -10.92 -7.00
CA ALA A 99 2.95 -10.05 -7.76
C ALA A 99 3.86 -9.27 -6.79
N LEU A 100 5.10 -9.73 -6.62
CA LEU A 100 6.05 -9.18 -5.63
C LEU A 100 7.04 -8.19 -6.26
N GLY A 101 6.81 -7.72 -7.46
CA GLY A 101 7.69 -6.81 -8.15
C GLY A 101 7.21 -6.43 -9.54
N HIS A 102 8.16 -6.15 -10.40
CA HIS A 102 7.97 -5.80 -11.82
C HIS A 102 8.84 -6.63 -12.73
N ASN A 103 8.37 -6.89 -13.95
CA ASN A 103 9.17 -7.47 -15.01
C ASN A 103 9.95 -6.33 -15.71
N VAL A 104 11.26 -6.30 -15.56
CA VAL A 104 12.12 -5.25 -16.12
C VAL A 104 13.10 -5.82 -17.11
N LEU A 105 13.40 -5.05 -18.16
CA LEU A 105 14.47 -5.40 -19.10
C LEU A 105 15.83 -5.16 -18.46
N VAL A 106 16.67 -6.18 -18.43
CA VAL A 106 18.00 -6.15 -17.82
C VAL A 106 19.07 -6.36 -18.88
N ALA A 107 20.16 -5.58 -18.79
CA ALA A 107 21.38 -5.79 -19.54
C ALA A 107 22.52 -6.25 -18.62
N PHE A 108 23.20 -7.32 -18.95
CA PHE A 108 24.37 -7.84 -18.22
C PHE A 108 25.63 -7.35 -18.92
N VAL A 109 26.19 -6.26 -18.47
CA VAL A 109 27.39 -5.62 -19.03
C VAL A 109 28.12 -4.81 -17.96
N SER A 110 29.45 -4.76 -18.03
CA SER A 110 30.21 -3.82 -17.19
C SER A 110 29.97 -2.39 -17.68
N TRP A 111 29.56 -1.50 -16.80
CA TRP A 111 29.27 -0.11 -17.12
C TRP A 111 30.14 0.84 -16.32
N GLU A 112 31.30 1.18 -16.87
CA GLU A 112 32.25 2.17 -16.31
C GLU A 112 32.59 1.95 -14.82
N GLY A 113 32.47 0.73 -14.32
CA GLY A 113 32.71 0.37 -12.92
C GLY A 113 31.56 0.69 -11.95
N TYR A 114 30.49 1.37 -12.40
CA TYR A 114 29.37 1.75 -11.51
C TYR A 114 28.47 0.58 -11.11
N ASN A 115 28.62 -0.56 -11.74
CA ASN A 115 27.93 -1.81 -11.38
C ASN A 115 28.91 -2.90 -10.89
N HIS A 116 30.00 -2.50 -10.26
CA HIS A 116 30.97 -3.42 -9.67
C HIS A 116 30.38 -4.15 -8.45
N GLU A 117 30.66 -5.45 -8.31
CA GLU A 117 30.12 -6.33 -7.28
C GLU A 117 28.58 -6.36 -7.29
N ASP A 118 27.94 -5.98 -6.16
CA ASP A 118 26.50 -6.00 -5.97
C ASP A 118 25.79 -4.70 -6.43
N ALA A 119 26.54 -3.76 -7.02
CA ALA A 119 25.99 -2.50 -7.50
C ALA A 119 25.18 -2.70 -8.78
N VAL A 120 24.07 -2.02 -8.88
CA VAL A 120 23.16 -2.06 -10.03
C VAL A 120 22.85 -0.63 -10.48
N LEU A 121 22.94 -0.38 -11.78
CA LEU A 121 22.45 0.85 -12.40
C LEU A 121 20.99 0.67 -12.79
N ILE A 122 20.17 1.63 -12.43
CA ILE A 122 18.76 1.66 -12.81
C ILE A 122 18.49 2.85 -13.72
N SER A 123 17.54 2.70 -14.64
CA SER A 123 17.07 3.79 -15.47
C SER A 123 16.25 4.79 -14.63
N GLU A 124 16.39 6.08 -14.91
CA GLU A 124 15.55 7.14 -14.34
C GLU A 124 14.05 6.88 -14.55
N ARG A 125 13.71 6.17 -15.62
CA ARG A 125 12.35 5.77 -15.93
C ARG A 125 11.68 4.96 -14.79
N LEU A 126 12.43 4.13 -14.06
CA LEU A 126 11.91 3.37 -12.93
C LEU A 126 11.35 4.28 -11.82
N CYS A 127 12.05 5.40 -11.55
CA CYS A 127 11.58 6.41 -10.61
C CYS A 127 10.42 7.23 -11.19
N LYS A 128 10.55 7.66 -12.44
CA LYS A 128 9.58 8.53 -13.12
C LYS A 128 8.21 7.86 -13.30
N ASP A 129 8.19 6.57 -13.57
CA ASP A 129 6.98 5.78 -13.80
C ASP A 129 6.48 5.08 -12.52
N ASP A 130 7.10 5.34 -11.36
CA ASP A 130 6.78 4.73 -10.05
C ASP A 130 6.79 3.19 -10.03
N LEU A 131 7.68 2.55 -10.82
CA LEU A 131 7.67 1.09 -10.98
C LEU A 131 8.08 0.36 -9.71
N TYR A 132 8.99 0.93 -8.90
CA TYR A 132 9.44 0.36 -7.64
C TYR A 132 9.04 1.20 -6.43
N THR A 133 8.09 2.09 -6.60
CA THR A 133 7.63 2.95 -5.51
C THR A 133 6.78 2.17 -4.52
N SER A 134 7.09 2.33 -3.24
CA SER A 134 6.38 1.73 -2.12
C SER A 134 5.97 2.78 -1.12
N ILE A 135 4.97 2.47 -0.28
CA ILE A 135 4.51 3.32 0.82
C ILE A 135 4.89 2.64 2.12
N HIS A 136 5.56 3.38 3.00
CA HIS A 136 5.87 2.95 4.35
C HIS A 136 5.11 3.82 5.34
N ILE A 137 4.44 3.19 6.32
CA ILE A 137 3.65 3.86 7.34
C ILE A 137 4.29 3.58 8.68
N GLU A 138 4.84 4.63 9.30
CA GLU A 138 5.39 4.59 10.64
C GLU A 138 4.40 5.19 11.63
N GLU A 139 4.34 4.64 12.83
CA GLU A 139 3.49 5.11 13.90
C GLU A 139 4.35 5.47 15.11
N TYR A 140 4.22 6.71 15.54
CA TYR A 140 4.92 7.22 16.71
C TYR A 140 3.89 7.66 17.74
N GLU A 141 3.99 7.10 18.96
CA GLU A 141 3.13 7.46 20.07
C GLU A 141 3.93 8.29 21.09
N CYS A 142 3.34 9.34 21.60
CA CYS A 142 3.87 10.16 22.68
C CYS A 142 2.77 10.49 23.67
N ASP A 143 2.96 10.06 24.90
CA ASP A 143 2.02 10.31 26.00
C ASP A 143 2.52 11.44 26.91
N ALA A 144 1.64 12.37 27.26
CA ALA A 144 1.88 13.33 28.34
C ALA A 144 1.44 12.69 29.66
N ARG A 145 2.35 12.63 30.63
CA ARG A 145 2.14 11.92 31.91
C ARG A 145 2.24 12.87 33.10
N ASP A 146 1.56 12.51 34.19
CA ASP A 146 1.74 13.16 35.47
C ASP A 146 3.07 12.73 36.08
N THR A 147 3.97 13.69 36.35
CA THR A 147 5.24 13.44 37.01
C THR A 147 5.29 14.10 38.39
N LYS A 148 6.27 13.71 39.21
CA LYS A 148 6.53 14.35 40.52
C LYS A 148 6.91 15.84 40.40
N LEU A 149 7.34 16.28 39.22
CA LEU A 149 7.73 17.67 38.90
C LEU A 149 6.57 18.49 38.31
N GLY A 150 5.43 17.86 38.05
CA GLY A 150 4.26 18.45 37.41
C GLY A 150 3.74 17.60 36.26
N GLU A 151 2.65 18.05 35.67
CA GLU A 151 2.05 17.43 34.47
C GLU A 151 2.93 17.74 33.24
N GLU A 152 3.16 16.72 32.41
CA GLU A 152 3.78 16.91 31.09
C GLU A 152 2.74 17.47 30.12
N GLU A 153 3.17 18.24 29.16
CA GLU A 153 2.33 18.89 28.17
C GLU A 153 2.94 18.75 26.78
N ILE A 154 2.10 18.47 25.77
CA ILE A 154 2.49 18.50 24.37
C ILE A 154 2.38 19.95 23.88
N THR A 155 3.49 20.60 23.63
CA THR A 155 3.55 22.03 23.29
C THR A 155 4.70 22.32 22.31
N ARG A 156 4.58 23.40 21.56
CA ARG A 156 5.66 23.97 20.78
C ARG A 156 6.57 24.90 21.60
N GLU A 157 6.10 25.38 22.74
CA GLU A 157 6.82 26.34 23.59
C GLU A 157 7.90 25.64 24.41
N LEU A 158 9.06 25.35 23.80
CA LEU A 158 10.19 24.67 24.42
C LEU A 158 11.40 25.63 24.48
N ALA A 159 11.72 26.13 25.67
CA ALA A 159 12.82 27.10 25.88
C ALA A 159 14.21 26.54 25.54
N SER A 160 14.36 25.21 25.50
CA SER A 160 15.67 24.54 25.29
C SER A 160 15.90 24.04 23.87
N VAL A 161 14.93 24.25 22.95
CA VAL A 161 14.96 23.73 21.57
C VAL A 161 15.04 24.92 20.60
N SER A 162 15.85 24.80 19.54
CA SER A 162 15.97 25.84 18.53
C SER A 162 14.72 25.96 17.67
N ASP A 163 14.46 27.17 17.18
CA ASP A 163 13.32 27.43 16.26
C ASP A 163 13.37 26.58 15.00
N ASP A 164 14.56 26.24 14.50
CA ASP A 164 14.75 25.36 13.35
C ASP A 164 14.25 23.93 13.61
N ALA A 165 14.43 23.43 14.82
CA ALA A 165 13.92 22.10 15.19
C ALA A 165 12.40 22.10 15.37
N LEU A 166 11.80 23.24 15.68
CA LEU A 166 10.37 23.41 15.90
C LEU A 166 9.60 23.86 14.65
N LYS A 167 10.30 24.13 13.54
CA LYS A 167 9.67 24.70 12.32
C LYS A 167 8.54 23.86 11.73
N ASN A 168 8.62 22.54 11.89
CA ASN A 168 7.65 21.59 11.34
C ASN A 168 6.47 21.29 12.30
N LEU A 169 6.45 21.88 13.49
CA LEU A 169 5.37 21.76 14.45
C LEU A 169 4.32 22.87 14.28
N ASP A 170 3.08 22.55 14.55
CA ASP A 170 2.00 23.54 14.68
C ASP A 170 2.03 24.23 16.07
N GLU A 171 1.04 25.06 16.34
CA GLU A 171 0.91 25.81 17.61
C GLU A 171 0.69 24.88 18.81
N ASN A 172 0.17 23.68 18.59
CA ASN A 172 -0.09 22.67 19.61
C ASN A 172 1.08 21.68 19.80
N GLY A 173 2.21 21.88 19.08
CA GLY A 173 3.34 20.96 19.14
C GLY A 173 3.17 19.68 18.30
N ILE A 174 2.18 19.63 17.41
CA ILE A 174 1.92 18.50 16.52
C ILE A 174 2.61 18.74 15.18
N ILE A 175 3.22 17.71 14.61
CA ILE A 175 3.88 17.79 13.30
C ILE A 175 2.88 18.11 12.19
N ARG A 176 3.25 19.00 11.28
CA ARG A 176 2.43 19.39 10.15
C ARG A 176 2.48 18.34 9.02
N ILE A 177 1.37 18.19 8.31
CA ILE A 177 1.34 17.35 7.10
C ILE A 177 2.28 17.94 6.04
N GLY A 178 3.12 17.06 5.45
CA GLY A 178 4.15 17.45 4.46
C GLY A 178 5.47 17.89 5.06
N ALA A 179 5.65 17.77 6.38
CA ALA A 179 6.93 17.99 7.05
C ALA A 179 7.90 16.84 6.74
N ASP A 180 9.20 17.17 6.69
CA ASP A 180 10.28 16.18 6.64
C ASP A 180 10.40 15.49 8.00
N VAL A 181 10.51 14.15 7.98
CA VAL A 181 10.57 13.31 9.18
C VAL A 181 11.85 12.47 9.15
#